data_d61d7954dbbfb20d396c787a8b667c6c
#
_entry.id   d61d7954dbbfb20d396c787a8b667c6c
#
_cell.length_a   1.000
_cell.length_b   1.000
_cell.length_c   1.000
_cell.angle_alpha   90.00
_cell.angle_beta   90.00
_cell.angle_gamma   90.00
#
_symmetry.space_group_name_H-M   'P 1'
#
loop_
_entity.id
_entity.type
_entity.pdbx_description
1 polymer ?
#
loop_
_entity_poly.entity_id
_entity_poly.type
_entity_poly.pdbx_seq_one_letter_code
_entity_poly.pdbx_strand_id
1 'polypeptide(L)'
;MDHSKRPDTYSRREILKTAVRSTSGITVAGLFQPLIGETIESFAHPENPPIPPATRKSMKGVPFERHPKVRFGIVGTGLRGRSVMNDLLSVQGAEIVAVCDPVLEKTVRAAKLCREYGQKEPAIYHDGPHAFEKLVTRDDIDFVYTATPWEWHVPIMLAALAAGKHCGSECPIGTTLKDLWSLVDASEKAQKHCMQLENCNYGETEMLINRLVREGIFGEVLHVEGAYLHDLRQILFENRDEGLWRRAWHTRLNGNLYPTHGLGPIASYLNIHSGDRFDYLVSMSGPQRGLNLFREKNIENKQDPKWKEVYITGDHNSTLIKTLKGKTALLQHDVSNPRPYTRHNRLQGTLGAFEDYPPRIYVEGQAGGEKWATIESWKK
;
A
#
# COMPACT_ATOMS: atom_id res chain seq x y z
N MET A 1 62.51 1.66 -2.73
CA MET A 1 61.45 1.28 -3.70
C MET A 1 60.31 2.21 -3.50
N ASP A 2 60.14 3.10 -4.47
CA ASP A 2 59.25 4.25 -4.44
C ASP A 2 57.83 3.83 -4.78
N HIS A 3 56.87 4.07 -3.87
CA HIS A 3 55.44 3.88 -4.07
C HIS A 3 54.68 5.21 -4.00
N SER A 4 54.83 6.03 -5.05
CA SER A 4 54.00 7.21 -5.25
C SER A 4 53.53 7.32 -6.69
N LYS A 5 52.46 6.61 -7.06
CA LYS A 5 51.57 7.00 -8.20
C LYS A 5 50.14 6.71 -7.84
N ARG A 6 49.38 7.81 -7.51
CA ARG A 6 47.92 7.79 -7.52
C ARG A 6 47.46 7.83 -8.99
N PRO A 7 46.41 7.13 -9.39
CA PRO A 7 45.88 7.21 -10.74
C PRO A 7 45.26 8.59 -10.98
N ASP A 8 45.54 9.16 -12.14
CA ASP A 8 45.04 10.45 -12.60
C ASP A 8 43.52 10.50 -12.65
N THR A 9 42.97 11.49 -11.96
CA THR A 9 41.52 11.81 -12.03
C THR A 9 41.28 12.59 -13.31
N TYR A 10 40.70 11.94 -14.33
CA TYR A 10 40.27 12.62 -15.56
C TYR A 10 39.16 13.62 -15.25
N SER A 11 39.29 14.83 -15.79
CA SER A 11 38.22 15.84 -15.70
C SER A 11 37.01 15.42 -16.57
N ARG A 12 35.78 15.84 -16.21
CA ARG A 12 34.56 15.60 -17.01
C ARG A 12 34.71 16.00 -18.47
N ARG A 13 35.58 17.01 -18.75
CA ARG A 13 35.85 17.55 -20.10
C ARG A 13 36.75 16.62 -20.91
N GLU A 14 37.61 15.85 -20.27
CA GLU A 14 38.50 14.87 -20.92
C GLU A 14 37.77 13.56 -21.24
N ILE A 15 36.86 13.12 -20.37
CA ILE A 15 35.99 11.94 -20.61
C ILE A 15 35.12 12.21 -21.85
N LEU A 16 34.55 13.42 -21.99
CA LEU A 16 33.74 13.78 -23.14
C LEU A 16 34.58 13.87 -24.44
N LYS A 17 35.82 14.34 -24.39
CA LYS A 17 36.73 14.39 -25.55
C LYS A 17 37.19 13.00 -25.99
N THR A 18 37.36 12.07 -25.10
CA THR A 18 37.75 10.68 -25.42
C THR A 18 36.60 9.91 -26.06
N ALA A 19 35.36 10.11 -25.58
CA ALA A 19 34.14 9.52 -26.18
C ALA A 19 33.90 9.99 -27.64
N VAL A 20 34.27 11.23 -27.95
CA VAL A 20 34.14 11.82 -29.32
C VAL A 20 35.24 11.35 -30.29
N ARG A 21 36.40 10.87 -29.81
CA ARG A 21 37.50 10.42 -30.65
C ARG A 21 37.48 8.95 -31.07
N SER A 22 36.61 8.13 -30.44
CA SER A 22 36.55 6.69 -30.70
C SER A 22 35.49 6.27 -31.73
N THR A 23 34.71 7.21 -32.27
CA THR A 23 33.74 6.92 -33.34
C THR A 23 34.16 7.66 -34.62
N SER A 24 34.75 6.91 -35.52
CA SER A 24 35.11 7.39 -36.88
C SER A 24 33.82 7.86 -37.60
N GLY A 25 33.71 9.18 -37.81
CA GLY A 25 32.98 9.77 -38.93
C GLY A 25 31.44 9.86 -38.82
N ILE A 26 30.81 9.58 -37.69
CA ILE A 26 29.39 9.83 -37.50
C ILE A 26 29.21 10.97 -36.51
N THR A 27 28.69 12.08 -37.01
CA THR A 27 28.36 13.27 -36.19
C THR A 27 27.26 12.86 -35.18
N VAL A 28 27.61 12.82 -33.91
CA VAL A 28 26.72 12.46 -32.76
C VAL A 28 25.47 13.36 -32.72
N ALA A 29 25.46 14.51 -33.36
CA ALA A 29 24.30 15.40 -33.47
C ALA A 29 23.15 14.82 -34.31
N GLY A 30 23.45 13.98 -35.30
CA GLY A 30 22.41 13.38 -36.17
C GLY A 30 21.69 12.13 -35.59
N LEU A 31 22.29 11.49 -34.59
CA LEU A 31 21.73 10.31 -33.94
C LEU A 31 20.87 10.63 -32.70
N PHE A 32 21.09 11.80 -32.09
CA PHE A 32 20.31 12.16 -30.89
C PHE A 32 19.02 12.94 -31.19
N GLN A 33 18.90 13.60 -32.36
CA GLN A 33 17.70 14.38 -32.69
C GLN A 33 16.44 13.52 -32.89
N PRO A 34 16.45 12.40 -33.62
CA PRO A 34 15.27 11.55 -33.73
C PRO A 34 14.94 10.83 -32.42
N LEU A 35 15.94 10.38 -31.66
CA LEU A 35 15.72 9.72 -30.35
C LEU A 35 15.13 10.64 -29.28
N ILE A 36 15.55 11.91 -29.28
CA ILE A 36 14.98 12.89 -28.34
C ILE A 36 13.56 13.28 -28.76
N GLY A 37 13.29 13.42 -30.08
CA GLY A 37 11.97 13.70 -30.60
C GLY A 37 10.97 12.57 -30.32
N GLU A 38 11.32 11.34 -30.64
CA GLU A 38 10.46 10.17 -30.40
C GLU A 38 10.27 9.86 -28.90
N THR A 39 11.32 10.06 -28.07
CA THR A 39 11.18 9.84 -26.62
C THR A 39 10.34 10.93 -25.95
N ILE A 40 10.41 12.17 -26.40
CA ILE A 40 9.59 13.27 -25.82
C ILE A 40 8.13 13.14 -26.25
N GLU A 41 7.84 12.75 -27.49
CA GLU A 41 6.46 12.47 -27.93
C GLU A 41 5.86 11.23 -27.26
N SER A 42 6.66 10.19 -26.97
CA SER A 42 6.15 9.01 -26.24
C SER A 42 5.92 9.24 -24.74
N PHE A 43 6.50 10.31 -24.16
CA PHE A 43 6.19 10.78 -22.79
C PHE A 43 5.08 11.84 -22.77
N ALA A 44 4.62 12.31 -23.92
CA ALA A 44 3.40 13.10 -23.99
C ALA A 44 2.20 12.22 -23.64
N HIS A 45 1.84 12.25 -22.37
CA HIS A 45 0.65 11.69 -21.73
C HIS A 45 0.02 10.49 -22.45
N PRO A 46 0.10 9.26 -21.88
CA PRO A 46 -0.90 8.25 -22.25
C PRO A 46 -2.24 8.95 -22.06
N GLU A 47 -3.07 8.97 -23.08
CA GLU A 47 -4.43 9.50 -22.99
C GLU A 47 -5.03 9.00 -21.69
N ASN A 48 -5.38 9.95 -20.79
CA ASN A 48 -6.04 9.58 -19.55
C ASN A 48 -7.18 8.64 -19.91
N PRO A 49 -7.30 7.46 -19.31
CA PRO A 49 -8.42 6.58 -19.59
C PRO A 49 -9.68 7.45 -19.49
N PRO A 50 -10.60 7.35 -20.45
CA PRO A 50 -11.74 8.25 -20.52
C PRO A 50 -12.42 8.27 -19.15
N ILE A 51 -12.51 9.46 -18.56
CA ILE A 51 -13.27 9.66 -17.31
C ILE A 51 -14.68 9.17 -17.64
N PRO A 52 -15.21 8.14 -16.98
CA PRO A 52 -16.55 7.67 -17.25
C PRO A 52 -17.51 8.86 -17.17
N PRO A 53 -18.49 8.98 -18.10
CA PRO A 53 -19.40 10.10 -18.07
C PRO A 53 -20.04 10.23 -16.69
N ALA A 54 -20.10 11.46 -16.16
CA ALA A 54 -20.59 11.83 -14.83
C ALA A 54 -22.12 11.58 -14.65
N THR A 55 -22.62 10.44 -15.10
CA THR A 55 -24.03 10.04 -15.00
C THR A 55 -24.35 9.33 -13.68
N ARG A 56 -23.34 9.01 -12.86
CA ARG A 56 -23.52 8.33 -11.58
C ARG A 56 -23.25 9.30 -10.43
N LYS A 57 -24.03 9.19 -9.35
CA LYS A 57 -23.82 9.98 -8.13
C LYS A 57 -22.59 9.42 -7.40
N SER A 58 -21.55 10.23 -7.33
CA SER A 58 -20.36 9.88 -6.54
C SER A 58 -20.73 9.66 -5.07
N MET A 59 -20.07 8.69 -4.46
CA MET A 59 -20.19 8.44 -3.01
C MET A 59 -19.30 9.36 -2.16
N LYS A 60 -18.53 10.27 -2.78
CA LYS A 60 -17.69 11.24 -2.06
C LYS A 60 -18.56 12.20 -1.24
N GLY A 61 -18.31 12.24 0.07
CA GLY A 61 -19.02 13.12 1.00
C GLY A 61 -20.43 12.65 1.37
N VAL A 62 -20.87 11.48 0.89
CA VAL A 62 -22.12 10.88 1.32
C VAL A 62 -21.91 10.30 2.73
N PRO A 63 -22.73 10.68 3.73
CA PRO A 63 -22.61 10.11 5.07
C PRO A 63 -23.09 8.66 5.10
N PHE A 64 -22.56 7.88 6.04
CA PHE A 64 -23.15 6.58 6.36
C PHE A 64 -24.53 6.74 7.00
N GLU A 65 -25.39 5.76 6.76
CA GLU A 65 -26.67 5.63 7.47
C GLU A 65 -26.40 5.44 8.97
N ARG A 66 -27.22 6.05 9.81
CA ARG A 66 -27.09 5.91 11.26
C ARG A 66 -27.79 4.64 11.74
N HIS A 67 -27.04 3.78 12.35
CA HIS A 67 -27.54 2.56 13.01
C HIS A 67 -27.23 2.62 14.50
N PRO A 68 -28.14 2.16 15.38
CA PRO A 68 -27.82 1.99 16.81
C PRO A 68 -26.76 0.92 17.05
N LYS A 69 -26.68 -0.07 16.15
CA LYS A 69 -25.64 -1.06 16.04
C LYS A 69 -25.32 -1.28 14.56
N VAL A 70 -24.05 -1.45 14.24
CA VAL A 70 -23.57 -1.84 12.91
C VAL A 70 -23.28 -3.34 12.94
N ARG A 71 -23.95 -4.09 12.07
CA ARG A 71 -23.86 -5.56 12.00
C ARG A 71 -22.89 -5.97 10.90
N PHE A 72 -21.83 -6.67 11.32
CA PHE A 72 -20.74 -7.06 10.45
C PHE A 72 -20.84 -8.53 10.00
N GLY A 73 -20.62 -8.76 8.71
CA GLY A 73 -20.22 -10.03 8.15
C GLY A 73 -18.71 -10.04 7.89
N ILE A 74 -17.98 -10.98 8.47
CA ILE A 74 -16.51 -11.08 8.33
C ILE A 74 -16.16 -12.22 7.38
N VAL A 75 -15.43 -11.92 6.30
CA VAL A 75 -14.94 -12.91 5.33
C VAL A 75 -13.43 -13.00 5.43
N GLY A 76 -12.93 -14.20 5.72
CA GLY A 76 -11.52 -14.42 6.07
C GLY A 76 -11.28 -14.23 7.57
N THR A 77 -11.24 -15.35 8.30
CA THR A 77 -11.03 -15.37 9.76
C THR A 77 -9.66 -15.92 10.14
N GLY A 78 -8.68 -15.72 9.25
CA GLY A 78 -7.27 -16.03 9.48
C GLY A 78 -6.61 -15.11 10.50
N LEU A 79 -5.30 -14.95 10.41
CA LEU A 79 -4.52 -14.12 11.35
C LEU A 79 -5.03 -12.68 11.41
N ARG A 80 -5.13 -12.01 10.25
CA ARG A 80 -5.55 -10.61 10.17
C ARG A 80 -7.04 -10.43 10.48
N GLY A 81 -7.92 -11.30 9.96
CA GLY A 81 -9.36 -11.23 10.23
C GLY A 81 -9.66 -11.31 11.72
N ARG A 82 -9.02 -12.21 12.47
CA ARG A 82 -9.18 -12.29 13.92
C ARG A 82 -8.64 -11.06 14.66
N SER A 83 -7.53 -10.49 14.21
CA SER A 83 -7.02 -9.23 14.79
C SER A 83 -8.07 -8.13 14.68
N VAL A 84 -8.65 -7.92 13.50
CA VAL A 84 -9.69 -6.92 13.29
C VAL A 84 -10.99 -7.26 14.03
N MET A 85 -11.33 -8.53 14.16
CA MET A 85 -12.47 -8.93 15.00
C MET A 85 -12.27 -8.53 16.47
N ASN A 86 -11.07 -8.68 17.04
CA ASN A 86 -10.78 -8.18 18.39
C ASN A 86 -11.02 -6.67 18.52
N ASP A 87 -10.56 -5.91 17.52
CA ASP A 87 -10.76 -4.46 17.52
C ASP A 87 -12.25 -4.11 17.42
N LEU A 88 -13.01 -4.74 16.50
CA LEU A 88 -14.45 -4.53 16.34
C LEU A 88 -15.24 -4.92 17.58
N LEU A 89 -14.90 -6.04 18.23
CA LEU A 89 -15.57 -6.53 19.44
C LEU A 89 -15.34 -5.60 20.64
N SER A 90 -14.33 -4.76 20.61
CA SER A 90 -14.06 -3.74 21.60
C SER A 90 -14.79 -2.41 21.33
N VAL A 91 -15.39 -2.24 20.14
CA VAL A 91 -16.11 -1.03 19.75
C VAL A 91 -17.58 -1.11 20.16
N GLN A 92 -18.04 -0.13 20.93
CA GLN A 92 -19.44 -0.04 21.30
C GLN A 92 -20.33 0.13 20.05
N GLY A 93 -21.35 -0.70 19.92
CA GLY A 93 -22.27 -0.65 18.77
C GLY A 93 -21.82 -1.47 17.56
N ALA A 94 -20.67 -2.14 17.60
CA ALA A 94 -20.30 -3.14 16.59
C ALA A 94 -20.78 -4.53 17.00
N GLU A 95 -21.43 -5.24 16.08
CA GLU A 95 -21.91 -6.61 16.30
C GLU A 95 -21.50 -7.51 15.13
N ILE A 96 -20.82 -8.63 15.41
CA ILE A 96 -20.43 -9.60 14.39
C ILE A 96 -21.53 -10.67 14.30
N VAL A 97 -22.29 -10.68 13.22
CA VAL A 97 -23.46 -11.57 13.05
C VAL A 97 -23.18 -12.78 12.16
N ALA A 98 -22.10 -12.72 11.34
CA ALA A 98 -21.70 -13.82 10.48
C ALA A 98 -20.20 -13.84 10.24
N VAL A 99 -19.63 -15.04 10.11
CA VAL A 99 -18.21 -15.27 9.78
C VAL A 99 -18.09 -16.29 8.65
N CYS A 100 -17.13 -16.07 7.75
CA CYS A 100 -16.89 -16.95 6.60
C CYS A 100 -15.39 -17.21 6.42
N ASP A 101 -15.02 -18.47 6.31
CA ASP A 101 -13.68 -18.94 5.95
C ASP A 101 -13.80 -20.38 5.44
N PRO A 102 -13.16 -20.80 4.34
CA PRO A 102 -13.24 -22.18 3.86
C PRO A 102 -12.68 -23.21 4.88
N VAL A 103 -11.89 -22.77 5.85
CA VAL A 103 -11.35 -23.61 6.91
C VAL A 103 -12.25 -23.53 8.14
N LEU A 104 -13.07 -24.56 8.35
CA LEU A 104 -14.06 -24.63 9.46
C LEU A 104 -13.43 -24.26 10.83
N GLU A 105 -12.26 -24.77 11.14
CA GLU A 105 -11.58 -24.49 12.41
C GLU A 105 -11.34 -23.01 12.65
N LYS A 106 -11.06 -22.23 11.59
CA LYS A 106 -10.88 -20.77 11.67
C LYS A 106 -12.20 -20.08 12.01
N THR A 107 -13.31 -20.48 11.40
CA THR A 107 -14.65 -19.93 11.71
C THR A 107 -15.11 -20.28 13.11
N VAL A 108 -14.86 -21.51 13.57
CA VAL A 108 -15.19 -21.95 14.94
C VAL A 108 -14.41 -21.12 15.98
N ARG A 109 -13.12 -20.87 15.75
CA ARG A 109 -12.32 -19.97 16.61
C ARG A 109 -12.85 -18.54 16.59
N ALA A 110 -13.26 -18.03 15.44
CA ALA A 110 -13.87 -16.71 15.30
C ALA A 110 -15.19 -16.60 16.06
N ALA A 111 -16.06 -17.61 15.96
CA ALA A 111 -17.31 -17.67 16.71
C ALA A 111 -17.08 -17.74 18.23
N LYS A 112 -16.09 -18.53 18.67
CA LYS A 112 -15.69 -18.58 20.08
C LYS A 112 -15.24 -17.20 20.58
N LEU A 113 -14.46 -16.47 19.79
CA LEU A 113 -14.00 -15.11 20.13
C LEU A 113 -15.20 -14.16 20.35
N CYS A 114 -16.23 -14.19 19.50
CA CYS A 114 -17.44 -13.39 19.71
C CYS A 114 -18.11 -13.69 21.06
N ARG A 115 -18.22 -14.98 21.42
CA ARG A 115 -18.79 -15.39 22.73
C ARG A 115 -17.94 -14.89 23.91
N GLU A 116 -16.63 -14.93 23.81
CA GLU A 116 -15.71 -14.43 24.85
C GLU A 116 -15.89 -12.93 25.13
N TYR A 117 -16.31 -12.17 24.11
CA TYR A 117 -16.68 -10.76 24.25
C TYR A 117 -18.17 -10.53 24.58
N GLY A 118 -18.91 -11.58 24.93
CA GLY A 118 -20.34 -11.51 25.34
C GLY A 118 -21.32 -11.27 24.19
N GLN A 119 -20.88 -11.38 22.93
CA GLN A 119 -21.77 -11.31 21.78
C GLN A 119 -22.44 -12.67 21.50
N LYS A 120 -23.56 -12.66 20.77
CA LYS A 120 -24.18 -13.88 20.28
C LYS A 120 -23.24 -14.61 19.34
N GLU A 121 -23.39 -15.93 19.25
CA GLU A 121 -22.65 -16.73 18.29
C GLU A 121 -23.03 -16.35 16.86
N PRO A 122 -22.05 -15.93 16.02
CA PRO A 122 -22.32 -15.57 14.65
C PRO A 122 -22.64 -16.82 13.80
N ALA A 123 -23.41 -16.63 12.73
CA ALA A 123 -23.60 -17.67 11.73
C ALA A 123 -22.28 -18.02 11.04
N ILE A 124 -22.01 -19.30 10.83
CA ILE A 124 -20.77 -19.82 10.25
C ILE A 124 -21.00 -20.26 8.81
N TYR A 125 -20.14 -19.79 7.90
CA TYR A 125 -20.10 -20.15 6.48
C TYR A 125 -18.73 -20.73 6.13
N HIS A 126 -18.66 -21.99 5.69
CA HIS A 126 -17.38 -22.66 5.40
C HIS A 126 -17.43 -23.62 4.20
N ASP A 127 -18.51 -23.60 3.41
CA ASP A 127 -18.75 -24.53 2.29
C ASP A 127 -17.90 -24.16 1.05
N GLY A 128 -16.59 -23.99 1.23
CA GLY A 128 -15.65 -23.66 0.17
C GLY A 128 -15.42 -22.16 -0.04
N PRO A 129 -14.63 -21.80 -1.06
CA PRO A 129 -14.16 -20.41 -1.27
C PRO A 129 -15.28 -19.43 -1.64
N HIS A 130 -16.43 -19.92 -2.12
CA HIS A 130 -17.59 -19.11 -2.50
C HIS A 130 -18.67 -19.04 -1.41
N ALA A 131 -18.43 -19.58 -0.21
CA ALA A 131 -19.40 -19.54 0.88
C ALA A 131 -19.81 -18.10 1.27
N PHE A 132 -18.99 -17.10 0.98
CA PHE A 132 -19.29 -15.68 1.20
C PHE A 132 -20.52 -15.21 0.40
N GLU A 133 -20.84 -15.82 -0.74
CA GLU A 133 -22.03 -15.49 -1.54
C GLU A 133 -23.33 -15.68 -0.75
N LYS A 134 -23.41 -16.70 0.11
CA LYS A 134 -24.52 -16.91 1.02
C LYS A 134 -24.50 -15.91 2.19
N LEU A 135 -23.33 -15.52 2.67
CA LEU A 135 -23.19 -14.55 3.77
C LEU A 135 -23.72 -13.17 3.34
N VAL A 136 -23.35 -12.69 2.15
CA VAL A 136 -23.72 -11.34 1.71
C VAL A 136 -25.23 -11.18 1.46
N THR A 137 -25.99 -12.26 1.23
CA THR A 137 -27.44 -12.19 1.02
C THR A 137 -28.25 -12.03 2.31
N ARG A 138 -27.63 -12.07 3.48
CA ARG A 138 -28.33 -11.91 4.77
C ARG A 138 -28.87 -10.48 4.95
N ASP A 139 -30.10 -10.34 5.41
CA ASP A 139 -30.71 -9.02 5.68
C ASP A 139 -30.22 -8.39 6.99
N ASP A 140 -29.61 -9.16 7.86
CA ASP A 140 -29.08 -8.71 9.15
C ASP A 140 -27.58 -8.32 9.09
N ILE A 141 -27.03 -8.02 7.90
CA ILE A 141 -25.70 -7.48 7.71
C ILE A 141 -25.78 -6.09 7.13
N ASP A 142 -25.10 -5.13 7.76
CA ASP A 142 -24.96 -3.75 7.29
C ASP A 142 -23.63 -3.55 6.55
N PHE A 143 -22.56 -4.20 7.01
CA PHE A 143 -21.21 -4.05 6.50
C PHE A 143 -20.52 -5.40 6.32
N VAL A 144 -19.94 -5.64 5.15
CA VAL A 144 -19.10 -6.81 4.86
C VAL A 144 -17.63 -6.40 4.90
N TYR A 145 -16.86 -7.04 5.78
CA TYR A 145 -15.42 -6.86 5.87
C TYR A 145 -14.68 -8.09 5.34
N THR A 146 -13.65 -7.87 4.51
CA THR A 146 -12.82 -8.98 4.01
C THR A 146 -11.35 -8.84 4.38
N ALA A 147 -10.78 -9.92 4.92
CA ALA A 147 -9.37 -10.12 5.23
C ALA A 147 -8.85 -11.44 4.63
N THR A 148 -9.20 -11.67 3.40
CA THR A 148 -8.84 -12.86 2.61
C THR A 148 -7.51 -12.68 1.87
N PRO A 149 -6.98 -13.67 1.13
CA PRO A 149 -5.96 -13.45 0.12
C PRO A 149 -6.38 -12.38 -0.91
N TRP A 150 -5.40 -11.63 -1.44
CA TRP A 150 -5.65 -10.42 -2.25
C TRP A 150 -6.59 -10.62 -3.44
N GLU A 151 -6.52 -11.78 -4.10
CA GLU A 151 -7.37 -12.11 -5.24
C GLU A 151 -8.87 -12.20 -4.90
N TRP A 152 -9.22 -12.36 -3.63
CA TRP A 152 -10.60 -12.48 -3.16
C TRP A 152 -11.23 -11.16 -2.70
N HIS A 153 -10.43 -10.10 -2.47
CA HIS A 153 -10.97 -8.83 -1.98
C HIS A 153 -12.05 -8.28 -2.92
N VAL A 154 -11.73 -8.14 -4.20
CA VAL A 154 -12.65 -7.55 -5.19
C VAL A 154 -13.90 -8.40 -5.43
N PRO A 155 -13.83 -9.72 -5.66
CA PRO A 155 -15.03 -10.56 -5.79
C PRO A 155 -15.98 -10.44 -4.60
N ILE A 156 -15.46 -10.48 -3.38
CA ILE A 156 -16.27 -10.38 -2.15
C ILE A 156 -16.93 -9.01 -2.04
N MET A 157 -16.18 -7.93 -2.29
CA MET A 157 -16.71 -6.57 -2.21
C MET A 157 -17.77 -6.30 -3.28
N LEU A 158 -17.58 -6.79 -4.51
CA LEU A 158 -18.57 -6.68 -5.58
C LEU A 158 -19.87 -7.41 -5.23
N ALA A 159 -19.77 -8.62 -4.63
CA ALA A 159 -20.92 -9.36 -4.16
C ALA A 159 -21.67 -8.62 -3.04
N ALA A 160 -20.92 -8.04 -2.08
CA ALA A 160 -21.50 -7.24 -1.01
C ALA A 160 -22.25 -5.99 -1.55
N LEU A 161 -21.64 -5.26 -2.47
CA LEU A 161 -22.25 -4.10 -3.12
C LEU A 161 -23.49 -4.48 -3.92
N ALA A 162 -23.45 -5.59 -4.66
CA ALA A 162 -24.60 -6.11 -5.41
C ALA A 162 -25.76 -6.50 -4.48
N ALA A 163 -25.46 -6.97 -3.26
CA ALA A 163 -26.44 -7.26 -2.21
C ALA A 163 -26.87 -6.02 -1.40
N GLY A 164 -26.45 -4.80 -1.81
CA GLY A 164 -26.82 -3.55 -1.15
C GLY A 164 -26.16 -3.31 0.20
N LYS A 165 -25.00 -3.94 0.45
CA LYS A 165 -24.23 -3.78 1.70
C LYS A 165 -23.10 -2.80 1.52
N HIS A 166 -22.74 -2.07 2.59
CA HIS A 166 -21.44 -1.42 2.68
C HIS A 166 -20.33 -2.46 2.76
N CYS A 167 -19.14 -2.14 2.29
CA CYS A 167 -18.02 -3.09 2.36
C CYS A 167 -16.66 -2.42 2.56
N GLY A 168 -15.74 -3.19 3.11
CA GLY A 168 -14.36 -2.81 3.25
C GLY A 168 -13.42 -4.01 3.18
N SER A 169 -12.21 -3.76 2.70
CA SER A 169 -11.18 -4.80 2.62
C SER A 169 -9.88 -4.37 3.28
N GLU A 170 -9.10 -5.37 3.65
CA GLU A 170 -7.68 -5.22 3.91
C GLU A 170 -6.93 -4.79 2.65
N CYS A 171 -5.68 -4.39 2.84
CA CYS A 171 -4.79 -3.93 1.78
C CYS A 171 -4.12 -5.08 1.02
N PRO A 172 -3.93 -4.90 -0.30
CA PRO A 172 -4.48 -3.89 -1.18
C PRO A 172 -5.95 -4.18 -1.52
N ILE A 173 -6.74 -3.15 -1.81
CA ILE A 173 -8.17 -3.31 -2.14
C ILE A 173 -8.39 -4.08 -3.45
N GLY A 174 -7.44 -3.98 -4.39
CA GLY A 174 -7.46 -4.67 -5.67
C GLY A 174 -6.06 -4.70 -6.28
N THR A 175 -5.86 -5.55 -7.27
CA THR A 175 -4.55 -5.81 -7.89
C THR A 175 -4.47 -5.41 -9.37
N THR A 176 -5.57 -5.00 -9.97
CA THR A 176 -5.62 -4.52 -11.37
C THR A 176 -6.43 -3.23 -11.48
N LEU A 177 -6.13 -2.41 -12.49
CA LEU A 177 -6.91 -1.19 -12.75
C LEU A 177 -8.38 -1.50 -13.06
N LYS A 178 -8.66 -2.59 -13.76
CA LYS A 178 -10.02 -3.05 -14.04
C LYS A 178 -10.79 -3.32 -12.75
N ASP A 179 -10.18 -4.00 -11.80
CA ASP A 179 -10.78 -4.31 -10.51
C ASP A 179 -11.10 -3.03 -9.72
N LEU A 180 -10.14 -2.09 -9.68
CA LEU A 180 -10.32 -0.81 -8.98
C LEU A 180 -11.49 0.00 -9.57
N TRP A 181 -11.59 0.11 -10.89
CA TRP A 181 -12.71 0.78 -11.54
C TRP A 181 -14.04 0.07 -11.31
N SER A 182 -14.05 -1.29 -11.34
CA SER A 182 -15.27 -2.05 -11.07
C SER A 182 -15.82 -1.82 -9.66
N LEU A 183 -14.96 -1.62 -8.66
CA LEU A 183 -15.37 -1.29 -7.29
C LEU A 183 -15.99 0.12 -7.21
N VAL A 184 -15.37 1.11 -7.85
CA VAL A 184 -15.92 2.47 -7.93
C VAL A 184 -17.29 2.46 -8.58
N ASP A 185 -17.41 1.82 -9.75
CA ASP A 185 -18.67 1.70 -10.50
C ASP A 185 -19.76 0.99 -9.68
N ALA A 186 -19.41 -0.11 -9.01
CA ALA A 186 -20.38 -0.86 -8.19
C ALA A 186 -20.82 -0.07 -6.96
N SER A 187 -19.91 0.63 -6.30
CA SER A 187 -20.20 1.51 -5.15
C SER A 187 -21.17 2.63 -5.53
N GLU A 188 -20.87 3.33 -6.63
CA GLU A 188 -21.74 4.41 -7.13
C GLU A 188 -23.11 3.89 -7.60
N LYS A 189 -23.14 2.71 -8.25
CA LYS A 189 -24.39 2.06 -8.67
C LYS A 189 -25.27 1.64 -7.49
N ALA A 190 -24.65 1.00 -6.48
CA ALA A 190 -25.34 0.52 -5.30
C ALA A 190 -25.66 1.65 -4.28
N GLN A 191 -25.02 2.82 -4.42
CA GLN A 191 -25.04 3.91 -3.43
C GLN A 191 -24.65 3.39 -2.03
N LYS A 192 -23.62 2.54 -1.99
CA LYS A 192 -23.03 1.97 -0.77
C LYS A 192 -21.52 2.24 -0.73
N HIS A 193 -21.02 2.50 0.47
CA HIS A 193 -19.59 2.75 0.68
C HIS A 193 -18.75 1.51 0.42
N CYS A 194 -17.62 1.71 -0.24
CA CYS A 194 -16.60 0.72 -0.55
C CYS A 194 -15.25 1.30 -0.11
N MET A 195 -14.59 0.69 0.86
CA MET A 195 -13.39 1.25 1.49
C MET A 195 -12.22 0.26 1.47
N GLN A 196 -11.03 0.78 1.18
CA GLN A 196 -9.80 0.14 1.64
C GLN A 196 -9.54 0.58 3.08
N LEU A 197 -9.43 -0.38 3.98
CA LEU A 197 -9.23 -0.11 5.41
C LEU A 197 -7.73 -0.11 5.73
N GLU A 198 -7.04 0.96 5.27
CA GLU A 198 -5.63 1.17 5.51
C GLU A 198 -5.38 1.62 6.95
N ASN A 199 -4.97 0.68 7.79
CA ASN A 199 -4.81 0.91 9.22
C ASN A 199 -3.71 1.92 9.57
N CYS A 200 -2.68 2.07 8.73
CA CYS A 200 -1.60 3.03 9.00
C CYS A 200 -2.06 4.49 8.96
N ASN A 201 -3.17 4.80 8.28
CA ASN A 201 -3.76 6.14 8.31
C ASN A 201 -4.26 6.56 9.70
N TYR A 202 -4.51 5.58 10.57
CA TYR A 202 -5.12 5.78 11.89
C TYR A 202 -4.12 5.54 13.04
N GLY A 203 -2.83 5.44 12.71
CA GLY A 203 -1.78 5.47 13.72
C GLY A 203 -1.77 6.82 14.45
N GLU A 204 -1.45 6.82 15.75
CA GLU A 204 -1.43 8.04 16.56
C GLU A 204 -0.53 9.13 15.94
N THR A 205 0.65 8.74 15.50
CA THR A 205 1.61 9.65 14.84
C THR A 205 1.06 10.17 13.52
N GLU A 206 0.55 9.30 12.66
CA GLU A 206 0.00 9.67 11.36
C GLU A 206 -1.20 10.63 11.48
N MET A 207 -2.10 10.37 12.42
CA MET A 207 -3.23 11.25 12.70
C MET A 207 -2.77 12.61 13.26
N LEU A 208 -1.79 12.61 14.15
CA LEU A 208 -1.20 13.85 14.67
C LEU A 208 -0.59 14.68 13.55
N ILE A 209 0.27 14.09 12.72
CA ILE A 209 0.93 14.81 11.64
C ILE A 209 -0.09 15.32 10.61
N ASN A 210 -1.10 14.52 10.28
CA ASN A 210 -2.18 14.97 9.38
C ASN A 210 -2.94 16.19 9.96
N ARG A 211 -3.17 16.22 11.27
CA ARG A 211 -3.74 17.39 11.96
C ARG A 211 -2.81 18.60 11.83
N LEU A 212 -1.52 18.45 12.16
CA LEU A 212 -0.55 19.55 12.09
C LEU A 212 -0.38 20.10 10.66
N VAL A 213 -0.45 19.24 9.64
CA VAL A 213 -0.48 19.67 8.23
C VAL A 213 -1.72 20.53 7.96
N ARG A 214 -2.90 20.12 8.42
CA ARG A 214 -4.16 20.88 8.23
C ARG A 214 -4.17 22.21 8.99
N GLU A 215 -3.49 22.27 10.13
CA GLU A 215 -3.29 23.48 10.91
C GLU A 215 -2.20 24.40 10.33
N GLY A 216 -1.51 23.99 9.25
CA GLY A 216 -0.50 24.79 8.57
C GLY A 216 0.84 24.87 9.26
N ILE A 217 1.11 24.05 10.28
CA ILE A 217 2.34 24.07 11.09
C ILE A 217 3.60 23.88 10.23
N PHE A 218 3.52 23.07 9.19
CA PHE A 218 4.63 22.83 8.27
C PHE A 218 4.68 23.82 7.08
N GLY A 219 3.75 24.79 7.02
CA GLY A 219 3.58 25.64 5.85
C GLY A 219 3.06 24.86 4.65
N GLU A 220 3.53 25.19 3.45
CA GLU A 220 3.21 24.40 2.25
C GLU A 220 4.02 23.10 2.24
N VAL A 221 3.34 21.95 2.15
CA VAL A 221 4.00 20.65 2.00
C VAL A 221 4.55 20.53 0.59
N LEU A 222 5.85 20.26 0.47
CA LEU A 222 6.57 20.19 -0.80
C LEU A 222 6.92 18.76 -1.20
N HIS A 223 7.33 17.95 -0.21
CA HIS A 223 7.80 16.58 -0.40
C HIS A 223 7.38 15.68 0.74
N VAL A 224 7.11 14.42 0.42
CA VAL A 224 6.80 13.39 1.39
C VAL A 224 7.50 12.08 1.05
N GLU A 225 7.78 11.25 2.07
CA GLU A 225 8.30 9.91 1.87
C GLU A 225 7.46 8.90 2.64
N GLY A 226 7.11 7.80 1.97
CA GLY A 226 6.43 6.66 2.57
C GLY A 226 7.08 5.35 2.15
N ALA A 227 6.90 4.31 2.93
CA ALA A 227 7.48 3.02 2.61
C ALA A 227 6.72 1.85 3.25
N TYR A 228 6.96 0.65 2.74
CA TYR A 228 6.72 -0.58 3.46
C TYR A 228 7.99 -1.43 3.39
N LEU A 229 8.81 -1.29 4.41
CA LEU A 229 10.11 -1.94 4.52
C LEU A 229 10.07 -2.87 5.73
N HIS A 230 9.87 -4.17 5.48
CA HIS A 230 9.54 -5.16 6.50
C HIS A 230 10.13 -6.54 6.13
N ASP A 231 10.94 -7.12 6.98
CA ASP A 231 11.42 -8.48 6.72
C ASP A 231 10.27 -9.49 6.87
N LEU A 232 9.70 -9.91 5.75
CA LEU A 232 8.62 -10.91 5.71
C LEU A 232 9.12 -12.31 5.28
N ARG A 233 10.41 -12.52 5.12
CA ARG A 233 10.94 -13.78 4.58
C ARG A 233 10.45 -14.99 5.36
N GLN A 234 10.45 -14.94 6.68
CA GLN A 234 9.94 -16.03 7.52
C GLN A 234 8.48 -16.36 7.20
N ILE A 235 7.60 -15.35 7.21
CA ILE A 235 6.16 -15.50 6.94
C ILE A 235 5.91 -16.01 5.53
N LEU A 236 6.65 -15.49 4.54
CA LEU A 236 6.49 -15.88 3.14
C LEU A 236 6.82 -17.37 2.89
N PHE A 237 7.71 -17.97 3.69
CA PHE A 237 8.11 -19.36 3.53
C PHE A 237 7.38 -20.33 4.46
N GLU A 238 6.50 -19.87 5.34
CA GLU A 238 5.64 -20.75 6.14
C GLU A 238 4.66 -21.54 5.28
N ASN A 239 4.30 -22.76 5.74
CA ASN A 239 3.30 -23.62 5.09
C ASN A 239 1.90 -23.39 5.68
N ARG A 240 1.62 -22.19 6.11
CA ARG A 240 0.33 -21.77 6.69
C ARG A 240 0.08 -20.28 6.43
N ASP A 241 -1.15 -19.86 6.65
CA ASP A 241 -1.59 -18.46 6.62
C ASP A 241 -1.09 -17.70 5.38
N GLU A 242 -0.41 -16.57 5.53
CA GLU A 242 0.07 -15.75 4.41
C GLU A 242 1.12 -16.46 3.53
N GLY A 243 1.89 -17.36 4.08
CA GLY A 243 2.89 -18.13 3.32
C GLY A 243 2.29 -19.04 2.23
N LEU A 244 0.99 -19.37 2.35
CA LEU A 244 0.29 -20.21 1.36
C LEU A 244 -0.02 -19.46 0.05
N TRP A 245 -0.13 -18.13 0.09
CA TRP A 245 -0.59 -17.35 -1.07
C TRP A 245 0.27 -16.11 -1.36
N ARG A 246 0.80 -15.42 -0.35
CA ARG A 246 1.48 -14.12 -0.53
C ARG A 246 2.78 -14.24 -1.32
N ARG A 247 3.56 -15.32 -1.12
CA ARG A 247 4.80 -15.57 -1.86
C ARG A 247 4.58 -15.70 -3.37
N ALA A 248 3.45 -16.25 -3.81
CA ALA A 248 3.12 -16.41 -5.23
C ALA A 248 3.09 -15.08 -5.99
N TRP A 249 2.80 -13.96 -5.34
CA TRP A 249 2.84 -12.64 -5.96
C TRP A 249 4.26 -12.23 -6.38
N HIS A 250 5.28 -12.69 -5.68
CA HIS A 250 6.68 -12.45 -6.03
C HIS A 250 7.14 -13.22 -7.29
N THR A 251 6.37 -14.18 -7.76
CA THR A 251 6.62 -14.90 -9.01
C THR A 251 5.85 -14.32 -10.20
N ARG A 252 4.94 -13.36 -9.97
CA ARG A 252 4.00 -12.84 -10.97
C ARG A 252 4.24 -11.39 -11.33
N LEU A 253 4.66 -10.57 -10.40
CA LEU A 253 4.79 -9.12 -10.55
C LEU A 253 6.18 -8.63 -10.13
N ASN A 254 6.68 -7.61 -10.83
CA ASN A 254 7.88 -6.86 -10.42
C ASN A 254 7.52 -5.40 -10.17
N GLY A 255 7.72 -4.94 -8.95
CA GLY A 255 7.35 -3.59 -8.52
C GLY A 255 7.04 -3.51 -7.03
N ASN A 256 6.37 -2.46 -6.61
CA ASN A 256 5.89 -2.31 -5.25
C ASN A 256 4.59 -3.11 -5.06
N LEU A 257 4.69 -4.29 -4.44
CA LEU A 257 3.55 -5.18 -4.22
C LEU A 257 2.61 -4.71 -3.10
N TYR A 258 3.06 -3.79 -2.24
CA TYR A 258 2.29 -3.36 -1.07
C TYR A 258 2.49 -1.86 -0.75
N PRO A 259 2.02 -0.96 -1.64
CA PRO A 259 2.30 0.47 -1.51
C PRO A 259 1.52 1.16 -0.39
N THR A 260 0.41 0.59 0.05
CA THR A 260 -0.66 1.27 0.79
C THR A 260 -0.23 1.78 2.16
N HIS A 261 0.57 1.02 2.91
CA HIS A 261 1.03 1.42 4.25
C HIS A 261 1.93 2.66 4.23
N GLY A 262 2.73 2.85 3.17
CA GLY A 262 3.48 4.08 2.98
C GLY A 262 2.65 5.17 2.32
N LEU A 263 1.88 4.81 1.27
CA LEU A 263 1.15 5.77 0.46
C LEU A 263 -0.04 6.40 1.18
N GLY A 264 -0.76 5.66 2.00
CA GLY A 264 -1.97 6.14 2.67
C GLY A 264 -1.75 7.41 3.50
N PRO A 265 -0.85 7.40 4.51
CA PRO A 265 -0.55 8.59 5.30
C PRO A 265 -0.05 9.76 4.45
N ILE A 266 0.94 9.54 3.58
CA ILE A 266 1.54 10.62 2.79
C ILE A 266 0.56 11.21 1.75
N ALA A 267 -0.38 10.42 1.22
CA ALA A 267 -1.43 10.93 0.35
C ALA A 267 -2.36 11.89 1.11
N SER A 268 -2.63 11.61 2.40
CA SER A 268 -3.41 12.50 3.27
C SER A 268 -2.68 13.83 3.51
N TYR A 269 -1.36 13.80 3.74
CA TYR A 269 -0.54 15.01 3.91
C TYR A 269 -0.49 15.87 2.64
N LEU A 270 -0.50 15.23 1.47
CA LEU A 270 -0.55 15.93 0.17
C LEU A 270 -1.95 16.40 -0.22
N ASN A 271 -2.97 16.06 0.57
CA ASN A 271 -4.37 16.38 0.30
C ASN A 271 -4.89 15.76 -1.02
N ILE A 272 -4.44 14.54 -1.33
CA ILE A 272 -4.83 13.83 -2.55
C ILE A 272 -6.34 13.58 -2.58
N HIS A 273 -6.97 13.81 -3.73
CA HIS A 273 -8.43 13.80 -3.97
C HIS A 273 -9.25 14.83 -3.15
N SER A 274 -8.56 15.73 -2.41
CA SER A 274 -9.22 16.80 -1.64
C SER A 274 -8.58 18.17 -1.85
N GLY A 275 -7.91 18.36 -2.97
CA GLY A 275 -7.24 19.62 -3.35
C GLY A 275 -6.04 19.40 -4.27
N ASP A 276 -5.50 18.18 -4.34
CA ASP A 276 -4.46 17.77 -5.26
C ASP A 276 -4.75 16.37 -5.80
N ARG A 277 -3.99 15.88 -6.77
CA ARG A 277 -4.02 14.51 -7.29
C ARG A 277 -2.64 14.09 -7.79
N PHE A 278 -2.38 12.80 -7.82
CA PHE A 278 -1.21 12.27 -8.50
C PHE A 278 -1.32 12.54 -10.01
N ASP A 279 -0.21 12.86 -10.63
CA ASP A 279 -0.08 13.14 -12.06
C ASP A 279 0.62 11.98 -12.76
N TYR A 280 1.89 11.74 -12.44
CA TYR A 280 2.65 10.62 -12.98
C TYR A 280 3.62 10.05 -11.94
N LEU A 281 4.14 8.87 -12.24
CA LEU A 281 5.17 8.21 -11.43
C LEU A 281 6.23 7.54 -12.31
N VAL A 282 7.41 7.36 -11.72
CA VAL A 282 8.49 6.51 -12.24
C VAL A 282 8.86 5.52 -11.14
N SER A 283 8.92 4.24 -11.51
CA SER A 283 9.21 3.16 -10.56
C SER A 283 10.33 2.27 -11.06
N MET A 284 11.26 1.94 -10.18
CA MET A 284 12.39 1.05 -10.47
C MET A 284 12.55 0.02 -9.37
N SER A 285 12.77 -1.23 -9.78
CA SER A 285 13.11 -2.33 -8.88
C SER A 285 14.58 -2.70 -9.04
N GLY A 286 15.22 -2.99 -7.92
CA GLY A 286 16.56 -3.56 -7.87
C GLY A 286 16.60 -5.05 -8.28
N PRO A 287 17.75 -5.73 -8.14
CA PRO A 287 17.84 -7.16 -8.39
C PRO A 287 17.04 -7.97 -7.37
N GLN A 288 16.58 -9.16 -7.75
CA GLN A 288 15.99 -10.13 -6.85
C GLN A 288 17.09 -11.08 -6.32
N ARG A 289 17.28 -11.17 -4.99
CA ARG A 289 18.24 -12.02 -4.31
C ARG A 289 17.69 -12.62 -3.01
N GLY A 290 17.03 -11.80 -2.19
CA GLY A 290 16.69 -12.09 -0.81
C GLY A 290 15.88 -13.36 -0.62
N LEU A 291 14.82 -13.58 -1.41
CA LEU A 291 13.98 -14.78 -1.29
C LEU A 291 14.74 -16.05 -1.73
N ASN A 292 15.60 -15.98 -2.77
CA ASN A 292 16.41 -17.12 -3.19
C ASN A 292 17.40 -17.51 -2.10
N LEU A 293 18.14 -16.54 -1.55
CA LEU A 293 19.09 -16.78 -0.47
C LEU A 293 18.41 -17.32 0.79
N PHE A 294 17.23 -16.81 1.12
CA PHE A 294 16.45 -17.31 2.25
C PHE A 294 16.01 -18.76 2.03
N ARG A 295 15.51 -19.10 0.83
CA ARG A 295 15.16 -20.47 0.45
C ARG A 295 16.34 -21.40 0.56
N GLU A 296 17.49 -21.02 -0.01
CA GLU A 296 18.72 -21.81 0.01
C GLU A 296 19.17 -22.14 1.44
N LYS A 297 19.04 -21.19 2.33
CA LYS A 297 19.46 -21.34 3.74
C LYS A 297 18.45 -22.14 4.58
N ASN A 298 17.15 -22.05 4.31
CA ASN A 298 16.11 -22.49 5.26
C ASN A 298 15.26 -23.67 4.74
N ILE A 299 15.35 -24.02 3.46
CA ILE A 299 14.58 -25.14 2.88
C ILE A 299 15.57 -26.26 2.48
N GLU A 300 15.82 -27.17 3.41
CA GLU A 300 16.75 -28.28 3.22
C GLU A 300 16.24 -29.29 2.17
N ASN A 301 14.95 -29.61 2.23
CA ASN A 301 14.33 -30.56 1.31
C ASN A 301 14.28 -30.00 -0.11
N LYS A 302 15.17 -30.44 -0.99
CA LYS A 302 15.23 -30.01 -2.40
C LYS A 302 14.02 -30.45 -3.24
N GLN A 303 13.18 -31.34 -2.73
CA GLN A 303 11.93 -31.76 -3.37
C GLN A 303 10.75 -30.83 -2.99
N ASP A 304 10.93 -29.90 -2.05
CA ASP A 304 9.89 -28.90 -1.71
C ASP A 304 9.52 -28.12 -2.98
N PRO A 305 8.22 -27.99 -3.29
CA PRO A 305 7.74 -27.24 -4.47
C PRO A 305 8.28 -25.82 -4.59
N LYS A 306 8.62 -25.16 -3.48
CA LYS A 306 9.21 -23.83 -3.43
C LYS A 306 10.53 -23.72 -4.21
N TRP A 307 11.26 -24.83 -4.41
CA TRP A 307 12.48 -24.85 -5.24
C TRP A 307 12.22 -24.65 -6.74
N LYS A 308 10.99 -24.88 -7.19
CA LYS A 308 10.58 -24.64 -8.58
C LYS A 308 10.12 -23.21 -8.83
N GLU A 309 9.92 -22.43 -7.77
CA GLU A 309 9.47 -21.05 -7.89
C GLU A 309 10.59 -20.13 -8.42
N VAL A 310 10.24 -19.30 -9.39
CA VAL A 310 11.13 -18.27 -9.95
C VAL A 310 10.59 -16.91 -9.48
N TYR A 311 11.33 -16.25 -8.59
CA TYR A 311 10.96 -14.93 -8.11
C TYR A 311 11.44 -13.87 -9.10
N ILE A 312 10.56 -12.94 -9.45
CA ILE A 312 10.82 -11.84 -10.39
C ILE A 312 10.72 -10.46 -9.73
N THR A 313 10.07 -10.35 -8.56
CA THR A 313 10.02 -9.09 -7.81
C THR A 313 11.40 -8.70 -7.34
N GLY A 314 11.90 -7.55 -7.75
CA GLY A 314 13.14 -7.00 -7.20
C GLY A 314 13.02 -6.77 -5.69
N ASP A 315 14.09 -7.01 -4.96
CA ASP A 315 14.07 -6.97 -3.49
C ASP A 315 13.70 -5.59 -2.96
N HIS A 316 14.23 -4.54 -3.59
CA HIS A 316 13.92 -3.17 -3.24
C HIS A 316 13.31 -2.44 -4.44
N ASN A 317 12.15 -1.81 -4.24
CA ASN A 317 11.53 -0.95 -5.24
C ASN A 317 11.47 0.48 -4.73
N SER A 318 11.79 1.43 -5.60
CA SER A 318 11.66 2.87 -5.36
C SER A 318 10.78 3.50 -6.43
N THR A 319 9.78 4.24 -6.01
CA THR A 319 8.82 4.93 -6.86
C THR A 319 8.80 6.41 -6.53
N LEU A 320 9.08 7.26 -7.52
CA LEU A 320 8.95 8.71 -7.39
C LEU A 320 7.65 9.13 -8.06
N ILE A 321 6.82 9.86 -7.32
CA ILE A 321 5.49 10.31 -7.76
C ILE A 321 5.47 11.84 -7.78
N LYS A 322 4.85 12.44 -8.79
CA LYS A 322 4.59 13.87 -8.87
C LYS A 322 3.08 14.12 -8.82
N THR A 323 2.68 15.22 -8.14
CA THR A 323 1.30 15.68 -8.13
C THR A 323 1.07 16.80 -9.15
N LEU A 324 -0.18 17.07 -9.51
CA LEU A 324 -0.53 18.18 -10.40
C LEU A 324 -0.07 19.55 -9.86
N LYS A 325 -0.02 19.72 -8.55
CA LYS A 325 0.49 20.96 -7.92
C LYS A 325 2.01 20.98 -7.79
N GLY A 326 2.71 20.00 -8.39
CA GLY A 326 4.17 19.97 -8.44
C GLY A 326 4.86 19.38 -7.22
N LYS A 327 4.11 18.93 -6.21
CA LYS A 327 4.65 18.24 -5.04
C LYS A 327 5.18 16.86 -5.41
N THR A 328 6.13 16.35 -4.63
CA THR A 328 6.74 15.05 -4.91
C THR A 328 6.55 14.08 -3.74
N ALA A 329 6.47 12.78 -4.06
CA ALA A 329 6.48 11.72 -3.07
C ALA A 329 7.46 10.62 -3.46
N LEU A 330 8.26 10.15 -2.51
CA LEU A 330 9.07 8.95 -2.65
C LEU A 330 8.36 7.80 -1.92
N LEU A 331 8.11 6.70 -2.63
CA LEU A 331 7.50 5.51 -2.07
C LEU A 331 8.42 4.31 -2.26
N GLN A 332 8.69 3.56 -1.19
CA GLN A 332 9.60 2.42 -1.22
C GLN A 332 8.95 1.13 -0.71
N HIS A 333 9.44 0.00 -1.21
CA HIS A 333 8.99 -1.34 -0.82
C HIS A 333 10.18 -2.30 -0.75
N ASP A 334 10.28 -3.06 0.35
CA ASP A 334 11.20 -4.17 0.51
C ASP A 334 10.67 -5.12 1.60
N VAL A 335 10.41 -6.37 1.22
CA VAL A 335 9.95 -7.42 2.13
C VAL A 335 10.82 -8.66 2.08
N SER A 336 11.93 -8.60 1.34
CA SER A 336 12.78 -9.73 0.99
C SER A 336 14.17 -9.68 1.63
N ASN A 337 14.49 -8.61 2.37
CA ASN A 337 15.79 -8.43 3.01
C ASN A 337 15.69 -8.32 4.54
N PRO A 338 16.79 -8.69 5.26
CA PRO A 338 16.85 -8.56 6.72
C PRO A 338 16.94 -7.08 7.10
N ARG A 339 15.96 -6.61 7.85
CA ARG A 339 15.89 -5.23 8.31
C ARG A 339 14.89 -5.02 9.44
N PRO A 340 15.06 -3.98 10.28
CA PRO A 340 13.98 -3.48 11.13
C PRO A 340 12.83 -2.92 10.30
N TYR A 341 11.62 -3.00 10.85
CA TYR A 341 10.43 -2.42 10.25
C TYR A 341 10.50 -0.90 10.19
N THR A 342 10.09 -0.30 9.05
CA THR A 342 9.87 1.13 8.91
C THR A 342 8.91 1.42 7.75
N ARG A 343 8.13 2.49 7.89
CA ARG A 343 7.31 3.06 6.80
C ARG A 343 7.86 4.40 6.30
N HIS A 344 9.03 4.82 6.76
CA HIS A 344 9.58 6.16 6.61
C HIS A 344 8.68 7.24 7.23
N ASN A 345 7.51 7.50 6.65
CA ASN A 345 6.55 8.49 7.12
C ASN A 345 7.21 9.86 7.36
N ARG A 346 7.67 10.49 6.26
CA ARG A 346 8.41 11.75 6.29
C ARG A 346 7.68 12.83 5.52
N LEU A 347 7.89 14.08 5.94
CA LEU A 347 7.31 15.26 5.34
C LEU A 347 8.32 16.41 5.36
N GLN A 348 8.41 17.14 4.26
CA GLN A 348 9.09 18.43 4.17
C GLN A 348 8.10 19.51 3.73
N GLY A 349 7.91 20.51 4.55
CA GLY A 349 7.18 21.72 4.24
C GLY A 349 8.09 22.96 4.19
N THR A 350 7.50 24.12 3.90
CA THR A 350 8.23 25.41 3.83
C THR A 350 8.59 25.97 5.21
N LEU A 351 7.89 25.56 6.28
CA LEU A 351 8.11 26.04 7.64
C LEU A 351 8.56 24.94 8.60
N GLY A 352 8.69 23.70 8.15
CA GLY A 352 9.09 22.61 9.03
C GLY A 352 9.17 21.26 8.33
N ALA A 353 9.63 20.28 9.09
CA ALA A 353 9.80 18.91 8.63
C ALA A 353 9.40 17.91 9.74
N PHE A 354 9.01 16.73 9.31
CA PHE A 354 8.75 15.60 10.18
C PHE A 354 9.40 14.34 9.61
N GLU A 355 9.91 13.48 10.49
CA GLU A 355 10.24 12.11 10.14
C GLU A 355 9.97 11.15 11.29
N ASP A 356 9.58 9.92 10.94
CA ASP A 356 9.32 8.84 11.88
C ASP A 356 10.46 7.81 11.90
N TYR A 357 10.41 6.94 12.89
CA TYR A 357 11.36 5.85 13.14
C TYR A 357 12.77 6.32 13.53
N PRO A 358 12.88 7.09 14.67
CA PRO A 358 11.85 7.48 15.62
C PRO A 358 11.14 8.80 15.24
N PRO A 359 9.92 9.06 15.78
CA PRO A 359 9.17 10.27 15.46
C PRO A 359 9.82 11.53 15.99
N ARG A 360 10.10 12.49 15.10
CA ARG A 360 10.74 13.77 15.39
C ARG A 360 10.27 14.87 14.46
N ILE A 361 10.20 16.08 14.96
CA ILE A 361 9.66 17.24 14.27
C ILE A 361 10.64 18.41 14.34
N TYR A 362 10.66 19.20 13.30
CA TYR A 362 11.29 20.53 13.27
C TYR A 362 10.27 21.56 12.76
N VAL A 363 10.15 22.67 13.46
CA VAL A 363 9.33 23.81 13.04
C VAL A 363 10.19 25.08 13.16
N GLU A 364 10.24 25.88 12.11
CA GLU A 364 11.04 27.11 12.07
C GLU A 364 10.63 28.07 13.20
N GLY A 365 11.62 28.62 13.87
CA GLY A 365 11.43 29.56 14.98
C GLY A 365 11.07 28.93 16.34
N GLN A 366 10.76 27.62 16.42
CA GLN A 366 10.40 26.96 17.67
C GLN A 366 11.52 26.12 18.29
N ALA A 367 12.39 25.54 17.51
CA ALA A 367 13.35 24.53 17.97
C ALA A 367 14.74 25.06 18.38
N GLY A 368 14.97 26.37 18.37
CA GLY A 368 16.27 26.94 18.77
C GLY A 368 17.45 26.44 17.92
N GLY A 369 17.41 26.65 16.61
CA GLY A 369 18.41 26.22 15.63
C GLY A 369 18.04 24.91 14.88
N GLU A 370 18.97 24.36 14.12
CA GLU A 370 18.77 23.19 13.26
C GLU A 370 18.76 21.86 14.07
N LYS A 371 17.81 21.72 15.01
CA LYS A 371 17.71 20.53 15.87
C LYS A 371 16.32 19.91 15.81
N TRP A 372 16.28 18.61 15.69
CA TRP A 372 15.06 17.84 15.83
C TRP A 372 14.52 17.90 17.27
N ALA A 373 13.23 18.09 17.41
CA ALA A 373 12.49 17.96 18.66
C ALA A 373 11.64 16.67 18.65
N THR A 374 11.24 16.23 19.85
CA THR A 374 10.27 15.13 19.99
C THR A 374 8.87 15.62 19.66
N ILE A 375 7.97 14.71 19.26
CA ILE A 375 6.56 15.05 18.96
C ILE A 375 5.69 15.14 20.23
N GLU A 376 6.22 14.84 21.40
CA GLU A 376 5.42 14.71 22.65
C GLU A 376 4.68 15.99 23.04
N SER A 377 5.28 17.16 22.81
CA SER A 377 4.64 18.45 23.10
C SER A 377 3.47 18.77 22.16
N TRP A 378 3.34 18.06 21.05
CA TRP A 378 2.31 18.24 20.02
C TRP A 378 1.11 17.29 20.20
N LYS A 379 1.21 16.32 21.08
CA LYS A 379 0.15 15.32 21.34
C LYS A 379 -1.00 15.86 22.21
N LYS A 380 -0.89 17.08 22.72
CA LYS A 380 -1.88 17.71 23.62
C LYS A 380 -3.03 18.36 22.87
#